data_1a58e5bc03826a28217ee0a567992b3d
#
_entry.id   1a58e5bc03826a28217ee0a567992b3d
#
_cell.length_a   1.000
_cell.length_b   1.000
_cell.length_c   1.000
_cell.angle_alpha   90.00
_cell.angle_beta   90.00
_cell.angle_gamma   90.00
#
_symmetry.space_group_name_H-M   'P 1'
#
loop_
_entity.id
_entity.type
_entity.pdbx_description
1 polymer ?
#
loop_
_entity_poly.entity_id
_entity_poly.type
_entity_poly.pdbx_seq_one_letter_code
_entity_poly.pdbx_strand_id
1 'polypeptide(L)'
;YVHDNDPYGHLLSNHNCFKFYDFSRKNITHCCLQTAALHRVDEFMKKYNKPVVYDECCYEGDIQHPWGNISGFEMASRFWKGCVQGAYVTHGETFYSEDEILWWARGGKLKGESPKRIAYLRKFIEELPGALEPWDAPWMTQVLEKKDSEEAKKMPIASLICSVDPV
;
A
#
# COMPACT_ATOMS: atom_id res chain seq x y z
N TYR A 1 16.16 -19.40 -14.60
CA TYR A 1 17.60 -19.39 -14.27
C TYR A 1 17.85 -18.92 -12.84
N VAL A 2 17.46 -17.70 -12.44
CA VAL A 2 17.72 -17.17 -11.07
C VAL A 2 17.13 -18.10 -10.01
N HIS A 3 15.85 -18.45 -10.14
CA HIS A 3 15.18 -19.38 -9.22
C HIS A 3 15.91 -20.72 -9.04
N ASP A 4 16.46 -21.27 -10.13
CA ASP A 4 17.08 -22.60 -10.11
C ASP A 4 18.56 -22.57 -9.69
N ASN A 5 19.17 -21.39 -9.65
CA ASN A 5 20.58 -21.19 -9.33
C ASN A 5 20.82 -20.31 -8.10
N ASP A 6 19.76 -19.88 -7.43
CA ASP A 6 19.87 -19.14 -6.18
C ASP A 6 20.01 -20.08 -4.98
N PRO A 7 21.21 -20.17 -4.37
CA PRO A 7 21.45 -21.10 -3.27
C PRO A 7 20.79 -20.65 -1.95
N TYR A 8 20.28 -19.43 -1.89
CA TYR A 8 19.69 -18.84 -0.67
C TYR A 8 18.18 -18.87 -0.66
N GLY A 9 17.53 -19.16 -1.79
CA GLY A 9 16.08 -19.19 -1.90
C GLY A 9 15.42 -17.82 -1.72
N HIS A 10 16.02 -16.77 -2.28
CA HIS A 10 15.45 -15.42 -2.21
C HIS A 10 14.03 -15.35 -2.79
N LEU A 11 13.25 -14.43 -2.27
CA LEU A 11 11.94 -14.09 -2.83
C LEU A 11 12.12 -13.46 -4.22
N LEU A 12 11.31 -13.89 -5.17
CA LEU A 12 11.37 -13.44 -6.57
C LEU A 12 10.03 -12.87 -7.02
N SER A 13 10.06 -11.69 -7.59
CA SER A 13 8.92 -11.09 -8.29
C SER A 13 9.41 -10.10 -9.34
N ASN A 14 8.47 -9.53 -10.11
CA ASN A 14 8.78 -8.50 -11.09
C ASN A 14 7.94 -7.25 -10.82
N HIS A 15 8.60 -6.11 -10.84
CA HIS A 15 7.96 -4.80 -10.77
C HIS A 15 7.26 -4.46 -12.08
N ASN A 16 6.01 -3.99 -12.03
CA ASN A 16 5.26 -3.54 -13.20
C ASN A 16 4.09 -2.63 -12.81
N CYS A 17 3.70 -1.71 -13.70
CA CYS A 17 2.72 -0.67 -13.41
C CYS A 17 1.46 -0.70 -14.28
N PHE A 18 1.54 -1.09 -15.54
CA PHE A 18 0.40 -0.95 -16.46
C PHE A 18 -0.39 -2.22 -16.66
N LYS A 19 0.29 -3.33 -16.80
CA LYS A 19 -0.34 -4.64 -16.97
C LYS A 19 0.36 -5.63 -16.06
N PHE A 20 -0.34 -6.07 -15.04
CA PHE A 20 0.22 -7.01 -14.09
C PHE A 20 0.48 -8.36 -14.73
N TYR A 21 1.56 -8.99 -14.32
CA TYR A 21 1.90 -10.34 -14.75
C TYR A 21 0.89 -11.36 -14.27
N ASP A 22 0.98 -12.53 -14.89
CA ASP A 22 0.44 -13.75 -14.31
C ASP A 22 1.37 -14.22 -13.17
N PHE A 23 0.98 -13.92 -11.94
CA PHE A 23 1.74 -14.29 -10.75
C PHE A 23 1.56 -15.78 -10.37
N SER A 24 0.83 -16.59 -11.14
CA SER A 24 0.68 -18.03 -10.90
C SER A 24 1.97 -18.82 -11.12
N ARG A 25 2.93 -18.26 -11.83
CA ARG A 25 4.20 -18.92 -12.16
C ARG A 25 4.93 -19.37 -10.90
N LYS A 26 5.46 -20.62 -10.94
CA LYS A 26 6.12 -21.27 -9.80
C LYS A 26 7.31 -20.47 -9.23
N ASN A 27 8.06 -19.81 -10.09
CA ASN A 27 9.23 -19.00 -9.72
C ASN A 27 8.89 -17.59 -9.20
N ILE A 28 7.62 -17.20 -9.21
CA ILE A 28 7.17 -15.93 -8.63
C ILE A 28 6.65 -16.20 -7.22
N THR A 29 7.23 -15.57 -6.22
CA THR A 29 6.93 -15.81 -4.80
C THR A 29 5.85 -14.92 -4.24
N HIS A 30 5.65 -13.72 -4.79
CA HIS A 30 4.67 -12.74 -4.33
C HIS A 30 4.16 -11.86 -5.49
N CYS A 31 3.01 -11.27 -5.31
CA CYS A 31 2.43 -10.29 -6.23
C CYS A 31 3.04 -8.91 -5.96
N CYS A 32 3.88 -8.43 -6.85
CA CYS A 32 4.52 -7.12 -6.77
C CYS A 32 3.72 -6.12 -7.60
N LEU A 33 3.10 -5.11 -6.97
CA LEU A 33 2.13 -4.22 -7.60
C LEU A 33 2.58 -2.76 -7.51
N GLN A 34 2.77 -2.12 -8.67
CA GLN A 34 2.98 -0.67 -8.77
C GLN A 34 1.65 0.00 -9.10
N THR A 35 0.87 0.34 -8.08
CA THR A 35 -0.43 0.98 -8.24
C THR A 35 -0.91 1.64 -6.96
N ALA A 36 -1.74 2.67 -7.10
CA ALA A 36 -2.46 3.31 -5.99
C ALA A 36 -3.78 2.59 -5.62
N ALA A 37 -4.15 1.53 -6.31
CA ALA A 37 -5.41 0.81 -6.10
C ALA A 37 -5.31 -0.20 -4.94
N LEU A 38 -5.11 0.30 -3.71
CA LEU A 38 -4.88 -0.51 -2.51
C LEU A 38 -6.09 -1.38 -2.11
N HIS A 39 -7.25 -1.14 -2.67
CA HIS A 39 -8.46 -1.95 -2.44
C HIS A 39 -8.43 -3.32 -3.13
N ARG A 40 -7.44 -3.59 -3.98
CA ARG A 40 -7.35 -4.82 -4.76
C ARG A 40 -6.59 -5.96 -4.08
N VAL A 41 -6.20 -5.81 -2.82
CA VAL A 41 -5.44 -6.84 -2.08
C VAL A 41 -6.13 -8.19 -2.14
N ASP A 42 -7.40 -8.24 -1.74
CA ASP A 42 -8.18 -9.47 -1.68
C ASP A 42 -8.30 -10.18 -3.06
N GLU A 43 -8.46 -9.42 -4.13
CA GLU A 43 -8.48 -9.95 -5.51
C GLU A 43 -7.21 -10.75 -5.83
N PHE A 44 -6.03 -10.18 -5.53
CA PHE A 44 -4.75 -10.81 -5.82
C PHE A 44 -4.45 -11.98 -4.87
N MET A 45 -4.76 -11.82 -3.58
CA MET A 45 -4.58 -12.90 -2.61
C MET A 45 -5.43 -14.12 -2.96
N LYS A 46 -6.71 -13.93 -3.26
CA LYS A 46 -7.62 -15.03 -3.67
C LYS A 46 -7.19 -15.67 -4.99
N LYS A 47 -6.79 -14.86 -5.96
CA LYS A 47 -6.44 -15.35 -7.30
C LYS A 47 -5.15 -16.17 -7.32
N TYR A 48 -4.14 -15.74 -6.59
CA TYR A 48 -2.79 -16.30 -6.70
C TYR A 48 -2.33 -17.07 -5.46
N ASN A 49 -3.04 -16.95 -4.34
CA ASN A 49 -2.66 -17.51 -3.05
C ASN A 49 -1.20 -17.19 -2.67
N LYS A 50 -0.83 -15.91 -2.84
CA LYS A 50 0.52 -15.39 -2.60
C LYS A 50 0.45 -14.07 -1.84
N PRO A 51 1.50 -13.72 -1.07
CA PRO A 51 1.62 -12.40 -0.48
C PRO A 51 1.47 -11.29 -1.54
N VAL A 52 0.86 -10.18 -1.16
CA VAL A 52 0.71 -8.99 -2.00
C VAL A 52 1.61 -7.89 -1.45
N VAL A 53 2.44 -7.33 -2.32
CA VAL A 53 3.36 -6.23 -2.02
C VAL A 53 3.07 -5.08 -2.96
N TYR A 54 2.65 -3.95 -2.40
CA TYR A 54 2.60 -2.68 -3.13
C TYR A 54 3.99 -2.05 -3.03
N ASP A 55 4.81 -2.37 -4.00
CA ASP A 55 6.21 -1.93 -4.07
C ASP A 55 6.35 -0.49 -4.56
N GLU A 56 5.28 0.08 -5.13
CA GLU A 56 5.21 1.48 -5.46
C GLU A 56 3.75 1.95 -5.53
N CYS A 57 3.34 2.75 -4.54
CA CYS A 57 1.98 3.29 -4.45
C CYS A 57 1.94 4.83 -4.50
N CYS A 58 2.80 5.42 -5.31
CA CYS A 58 3.16 6.85 -5.31
C CYS A 58 4.09 7.23 -4.16
N TYR A 59 4.57 8.47 -4.17
CA TYR A 59 5.60 8.96 -3.27
C TYR A 59 5.16 10.25 -2.58
N GLU A 60 5.48 10.36 -1.30
CA GLU A 60 5.42 11.64 -0.61
C GLU A 60 6.46 12.59 -1.17
N GLY A 61 6.06 13.82 -1.54
CA GLY A 61 7.02 14.73 -2.14
C GLY A 61 6.43 16.05 -2.61
N ASP A 62 7.22 16.77 -3.40
CA ASP A 62 6.90 18.09 -3.91
C ASP A 62 7.21 18.28 -5.41
N ILE A 63 7.49 17.22 -6.13
CA ILE A 63 7.70 17.31 -7.58
C ILE A 63 6.38 17.53 -8.33
N GLN A 64 6.47 18.03 -9.56
CA GLN A 64 5.26 18.38 -10.34
C GLN A 64 4.42 17.17 -10.80
N HIS A 65 4.99 15.97 -10.74
CA HIS A 65 4.29 14.76 -11.17
C HIS A 65 3.36 14.22 -10.07
N PRO A 66 2.09 13.89 -10.40
CA PRO A 66 1.12 13.42 -9.41
C PRO A 66 1.54 12.16 -8.63
N TRP A 67 2.38 11.33 -9.22
CA TRP A 67 2.90 10.13 -8.54
C TRP A 67 3.97 10.45 -7.47
N GLY A 68 4.54 11.64 -7.50
CA GLY A 68 5.62 12.06 -6.59
C GLY A 68 5.31 13.33 -5.81
N ASN A 69 4.04 13.63 -5.56
CA ASN A 69 3.65 14.80 -4.79
C ASN A 69 2.41 14.55 -3.92
N ILE A 70 2.29 13.35 -3.40
CA ILE A 70 1.25 13.09 -2.40
C ILE A 70 1.70 13.61 -1.03
N SER A 71 0.72 13.97 -0.19
CA SER A 71 1.00 14.41 1.18
C SER A 71 1.45 13.24 2.07
N GLY A 72 2.14 13.55 3.17
CA GLY A 72 2.49 12.55 4.18
C GLY A 72 1.28 11.88 4.81
N PHE A 73 0.14 12.59 4.89
CA PHE A 73 -1.13 11.99 5.34
C PHE A 73 -1.66 10.97 4.34
N GLU A 74 -1.64 11.29 3.04
CA GLU A 74 -2.10 10.37 2.00
C GLU A 74 -1.18 9.13 1.93
N MET A 75 0.14 9.31 2.04
CA MET A 75 1.09 8.19 2.10
C MET A 75 0.78 7.28 3.30
N ALA A 76 0.62 7.82 4.49
CA ALA A 76 0.26 7.05 5.67
C ALA A 76 -1.10 6.35 5.50
N SER A 77 -2.10 7.02 4.91
CA SER A 77 -3.41 6.43 4.60
C SER A 77 -3.30 5.21 3.67
N ARG A 78 -2.40 5.28 2.68
CA ARG A 78 -2.13 4.14 1.78
C ARG A 78 -1.53 2.96 2.54
N PHE A 79 -0.60 3.22 3.44
CA PHE A 79 -0.06 2.17 4.30
C PHE A 79 -1.15 1.50 5.14
N TRP A 80 -2.00 2.29 5.80
CA TRP A 80 -3.13 1.74 6.55
C TRP A 80 -4.03 0.89 5.65
N LYS A 81 -4.44 1.41 4.49
CA LYS A 81 -5.32 0.70 3.55
C LYS A 81 -4.75 -0.63 3.07
N GLY A 82 -3.46 -0.68 2.78
CA GLY A 82 -2.81 -1.93 2.35
C GLY A 82 -2.59 -2.91 3.50
N CYS A 83 -2.01 -2.44 4.60
CA CYS A 83 -1.60 -3.30 5.71
C CYS A 83 -2.78 -3.94 6.44
N VAL A 84 -3.89 -3.22 6.66
CA VAL A 84 -5.08 -3.80 7.32
C VAL A 84 -5.79 -4.86 6.47
N GLN A 85 -5.52 -4.92 5.17
CA GLN A 85 -5.98 -5.97 4.28
C GLN A 85 -4.98 -7.14 4.16
N GLY A 86 -3.87 -7.10 4.90
CA GLY A 86 -2.84 -8.14 4.88
C GLY A 86 -1.79 -7.98 3.80
N ALA A 87 -1.72 -6.84 3.12
CA ALA A 87 -0.64 -6.55 2.16
C ALA A 87 0.56 -5.88 2.82
N TYR A 88 1.68 -5.92 2.12
CA TYR A 88 2.86 -5.12 2.42
C TYR A 88 2.87 -3.88 1.55
N VAL A 89 3.31 -2.76 2.10
CA VAL A 89 3.40 -1.49 1.39
C VAL A 89 4.79 -0.90 1.59
N THR A 90 5.40 -0.39 0.53
CA THR A 90 6.71 0.24 0.61
C THR A 90 6.60 1.76 0.61
N HIS A 91 7.57 2.39 1.23
CA HIS A 91 7.68 3.84 1.35
C HIS A 91 8.69 4.40 0.36
N GLY A 92 8.39 5.57 -0.18
CA GLY A 92 9.32 6.36 -0.96
C GLY A 92 9.00 7.85 -0.91
N GLU A 93 10.03 8.66 -1.10
CA GLU A 93 9.94 10.12 -1.12
C GLU A 93 10.54 10.70 -2.40
N THR A 94 9.95 11.79 -2.88
CA THR A 94 10.37 12.52 -4.07
C THR A 94 10.37 14.02 -3.80
N PHE A 95 11.24 14.46 -2.91
CA PHE A 95 11.45 15.89 -2.66
C PHE A 95 12.58 16.44 -3.50
N TYR A 96 12.42 17.67 -3.98
CA TYR A 96 13.53 18.40 -4.56
C TYR A 96 14.63 18.63 -3.55
N SER A 97 15.88 18.56 -4.01
CA SER A 97 17.06 18.92 -3.23
C SER A 97 17.68 20.19 -3.79
N GLU A 98 18.28 21.01 -2.92
CA GLU A 98 18.96 22.23 -3.35
C GLU A 98 20.10 21.97 -4.31
N ASP A 99 20.81 20.84 -4.13
CA ASP A 99 21.97 20.46 -4.92
C ASP A 99 21.61 19.60 -6.15
N GLU A 100 20.35 19.14 -6.24
CA GLU A 100 19.94 18.18 -7.25
C GLU A 100 18.50 18.36 -7.67
N ILE A 101 18.23 18.05 -8.92
CA ILE A 101 16.86 18.10 -9.43
C ILE A 101 16.02 16.99 -8.80
N LEU A 102 16.57 15.78 -8.71
CA LEU A 102 15.98 14.63 -8.00
C LEU A 102 17.10 13.78 -7.41
N TRP A 103 17.01 13.48 -6.15
CA TRP A 103 18.02 12.69 -5.45
C TRP A 103 17.57 11.27 -5.07
N TRP A 104 16.35 10.91 -5.38
CA TRP A 104 15.64 9.68 -5.03
C TRP A 104 16.41 8.38 -5.27
N ALA A 105 17.37 8.33 -6.15
CA ALA A 105 18.18 7.15 -6.42
C ALA A 105 19.51 7.12 -5.64
N ARG A 106 19.75 8.06 -4.73
CA ARG A 106 21.06 8.22 -4.06
C ARG A 106 21.04 7.94 -2.58
N GLY A 107 19.89 7.59 -2.06
CA GLY A 107 19.67 7.52 -0.63
C GLY A 107 19.67 8.91 -0.02
N GLY A 108 19.48 9.00 1.26
CA GLY A 108 19.49 10.29 1.93
C GLY A 108 18.68 10.33 3.20
N LYS A 109 18.48 11.55 3.68
CA LYS A 109 17.68 11.80 4.89
C LYS A 109 16.22 11.94 4.50
N LEU A 110 15.34 11.22 5.16
CA LEU A 110 13.89 11.38 5.01
C LEU A 110 13.47 12.81 5.37
N LYS A 111 12.68 13.41 4.51
CA LYS A 111 12.17 14.79 4.63
C LYS A 111 10.67 14.83 4.93
N GLY A 112 9.94 13.78 4.60
CA GLY A 112 8.50 13.71 4.70
C GLY A 112 7.98 13.53 6.13
N GLU A 113 6.67 13.65 6.28
CA GLU A 113 5.95 13.47 7.54
C GLU A 113 5.41 12.06 7.73
N SER A 114 5.25 11.30 6.65
CA SER A 114 4.69 9.95 6.70
C SER A 114 5.53 8.95 7.49
N PRO A 115 6.88 9.02 7.54
CA PRO A 115 7.67 8.03 8.27
C PRO A 115 7.27 7.87 9.73
N LYS A 116 6.95 8.96 10.42
CA LYS A 116 6.49 8.93 11.83
C LYS A 116 5.13 8.25 11.96
N ARG A 117 4.22 8.51 11.01
CA ARG A 117 2.88 7.92 10.98
C ARG A 117 2.92 6.43 10.64
N ILE A 118 3.81 6.05 9.72
CA ILE A 118 4.07 4.65 9.34
C ILE A 118 4.71 3.89 10.51
N ALA A 119 5.63 4.51 11.24
CA ALA A 119 6.22 3.92 12.45
C ALA A 119 5.15 3.63 13.53
N TYR A 120 4.16 4.50 13.67
CA TYR A 120 3.02 4.25 14.55
C TYR A 120 2.18 3.05 14.08
N LEU A 121 1.84 2.98 12.79
CA LEU A 121 1.13 1.83 12.22
C LEU A 121 1.90 0.53 12.45
N ARG A 122 3.21 0.53 12.20
CA ARG A 122 4.06 -0.63 12.44
C ARG A 122 3.97 -1.11 13.90
N LYS A 123 4.14 -0.19 14.86
CA LYS A 123 4.02 -0.50 16.28
C LYS A 123 2.64 -1.09 16.59
N PHE A 124 1.57 -0.48 16.06
CA PHE A 124 0.21 -0.97 16.24
C PHE A 124 0.04 -2.41 15.75
N ILE A 125 0.53 -2.72 14.54
CA ILE A 125 0.42 -4.07 13.98
C ILE A 125 1.27 -5.08 14.75
N GLU A 126 2.48 -4.71 15.19
CA GLU A 126 3.38 -5.58 15.96
C GLU A 126 2.82 -5.90 17.37
N GLU A 127 1.95 -5.06 17.92
CA GLU A 127 1.28 -5.27 19.21
C GLU A 127 0.00 -6.12 19.10
N LEU A 128 -0.47 -6.46 17.88
CA LEU A 128 -1.66 -7.29 17.69
C LEU A 128 -1.38 -8.74 18.11
N PRO A 129 -2.37 -9.44 18.68
CA PRO A 129 -2.19 -10.80 19.18
C PRO A 129 -2.07 -11.87 18.08
N GLY A 130 -2.23 -11.49 16.81
CA GLY A 130 -2.18 -12.40 15.66
C GLY A 130 -2.09 -11.67 14.32
N ALA A 131 -1.99 -12.45 13.26
CA ALA A 131 -1.98 -11.91 11.90
C ALA A 131 -3.31 -11.22 11.58
N LEU A 132 -3.22 -10.15 10.77
CA LEU A 132 -4.41 -9.52 10.21
C LEU A 132 -4.96 -10.43 9.10
N GLU A 133 -6.23 -10.76 9.20
CA GLU A 133 -6.96 -11.48 8.16
C GLU A 133 -8.02 -10.58 7.54
N PRO A 134 -8.23 -10.66 6.22
CA PRO A 134 -9.33 -9.94 5.58
C PRO A 134 -10.65 -10.35 6.24
N TRP A 135 -11.35 -9.38 6.77
CA TRP A 135 -12.66 -9.61 7.37
C TRP A 135 -13.76 -9.12 6.45
N ASP A 136 -14.57 -10.05 5.99
CA ASP A 136 -15.76 -9.75 5.21
C ASP A 136 -16.88 -9.30 6.15
N ALA A 137 -17.03 -7.99 6.29
CA ALA A 137 -18.03 -7.40 7.15
C ALA A 137 -19.32 -7.11 6.34
N PRO A 138 -20.35 -7.93 6.43
CA PRO A 138 -21.59 -7.77 5.65
C PRO A 138 -22.25 -6.39 5.81
N TRP A 139 -22.09 -5.76 6.99
CA TRP A 139 -22.60 -4.42 7.26
C TRP A 139 -21.83 -3.34 6.49
N MET A 140 -20.54 -3.54 6.23
CA MET A 140 -19.77 -2.61 5.40
C MET A 140 -20.20 -2.64 3.94
N THR A 141 -20.56 -3.81 3.43
CA THR A 141 -21.14 -3.94 2.09
C THR A 141 -22.42 -3.13 1.97
N GLN A 142 -23.30 -3.22 2.98
CA GLN A 142 -24.53 -2.40 3.02
C GLN A 142 -24.27 -0.90 3.10
N VAL A 143 -23.22 -0.48 3.80
CA VAL A 143 -22.80 0.94 3.86
C VAL A 143 -22.22 1.38 2.52
N LEU A 144 -21.46 0.53 1.83
CA LEU A 144 -20.90 0.82 0.52
C LEU A 144 -21.98 0.84 -0.56
N GLU A 145 -22.95 -0.07 -0.52
CA GLU A 145 -24.12 -0.06 -1.41
C GLU A 145 -25.00 1.18 -1.23
N LYS A 146 -25.13 1.67 -0.01
CA LYS A 146 -25.77 2.97 0.25
C LYS A 146 -24.97 4.17 -0.26
N LYS A 147 -23.66 4.04 -0.48
CA LYS A 147 -22.79 5.10 -0.99
C LYS A 147 -23.01 5.45 -2.46
N ASP A 148 -23.65 4.62 -3.23
CA ASP A 148 -24.11 4.98 -4.58
C ASP A 148 -25.33 5.92 -4.56
N SER A 149 -25.88 6.19 -3.38
CA SER A 149 -26.88 7.24 -3.21
C SER A 149 -26.22 8.64 -3.24
N GLU A 150 -26.93 9.64 -3.76
CA GLU A 150 -26.46 11.02 -3.89
C GLU A 150 -26.00 11.67 -2.57
N GLU A 151 -26.45 11.17 -1.42
CA GLU A 151 -26.03 11.63 -0.09
C GLU A 151 -24.61 11.16 0.28
N ALA A 152 -24.23 9.97 -0.13
CA ALA A 152 -22.91 9.41 0.18
C ALA A 152 -21.77 10.09 -0.61
N LYS A 153 -22.07 10.65 -1.78
CA LYS A 153 -21.11 11.42 -2.57
C LYS A 153 -20.70 12.74 -1.90
N LYS A 154 -21.43 13.18 -0.87
CA LYS A 154 -21.17 14.44 -0.15
C LYS A 154 -20.40 14.27 1.16
N MET A 155 -20.14 13.05 1.62
CA MET A 155 -19.40 12.81 2.86
C MET A 155 -17.89 12.62 2.60
N PRO A 156 -17.00 13.33 3.31
CA PRO A 156 -15.56 13.09 3.23
C PRO A 156 -15.25 11.67 3.70
N ILE A 157 -14.39 10.96 2.99
CA ILE A 157 -13.95 9.59 3.31
C ILE A 157 -13.38 9.48 4.74
N ALA A 158 -12.84 10.58 5.29
CA ALA A 158 -12.35 10.67 6.66
C ALA A 158 -13.41 10.42 7.74
N SER A 159 -14.69 10.71 7.49
CA SER A 159 -15.75 10.53 8.49
C SER A 159 -16.21 9.08 8.66
N LEU A 160 -15.82 8.19 7.75
CA LEU A 160 -16.18 6.76 7.77
C LEU A 160 -15.21 5.89 8.59
N ILE A 161 -14.01 6.40 8.85
CA ILE A 161 -13.00 5.70 9.64
C ILE A 161 -13.11 6.07 11.14
N CYS A 162 -13.75 7.20 11.46
CA CYS A 162 -13.84 7.73 12.82
C CYS A 162 -15.15 7.42 13.56
N SER A 163 -16.05 6.62 13.02
CA SER A 163 -17.33 6.27 13.68
C SER A 163 -17.31 4.91 14.40
N VAL A 164 -16.13 4.41 14.76
CA VAL A 164 -16.01 3.31 15.71
C VAL A 164 -15.77 3.96 17.08
N ASP A 165 -16.82 4.11 17.87
CA ASP A 165 -16.68 4.48 19.29
C ASP A 165 -15.81 3.45 19.99
N PRO A 166 -14.81 3.87 20.76
CA PRO A 166 -14.06 2.96 21.60
C PRO A 166 -14.98 2.46 22.72
N VAL A 167 -15.20 1.17 22.77
CA VAL A 167 -15.77 0.47 23.94
C VAL A 167 -14.66 0.25 24.97
#